data_91853d252151b6544613f6e3ffdfd694
#
_entry.id   91853d252151b6544613f6e3ffdfd694
#
_cell.length_a   1.000
_cell.length_b   1.000
_cell.length_c   1.000
_cell.angle_alpha   90.00
_cell.angle_beta   90.00
_cell.angle_gamma   90.00
#
_symmetry.space_group_name_H-M   'P 1'
#
loop_
_entity.id
_entity.type
_entity.pdbx_description
1 polymer ?
#
loop_
_entity_poly.entity_id
_entity_poly.type
_entity_poly.pdbx_seq_one_letter_code
_entity_poly.pdbx_strand_id
1 'polypeptide(L)'
;SVLYTVKAREGKTESSYQLPANAPLGYLNIPLNRPEDGTTPSGQNYFYAPNDASIGDVDGDGEYEIILKWDPSNAHDNSHDGYTGEVYVDCYKLSGKLLWRINLGRNIRAGAHYTQFMVFDFDGDGKAEVVMKTADGTVDGTGKVIGDAQADYRNEQGRILTGPEYLTVFNGLTGEAMQTCL
;
A
#
# COMPACT_ATOMS: atom_id res chain seq x y z
N SER A 1 24.50 6.55 -18.96
CA SER A 1 23.38 6.98 -18.11
C SER A 1 22.59 8.08 -18.82
N VAL A 2 21.30 8.08 -18.66
CA VAL A 2 20.38 9.09 -19.21
C VAL A 2 19.72 9.80 -18.04
N LEU A 3 19.77 11.13 -18.02
CA LEU A 3 19.07 11.97 -17.06
C LEU A 3 17.72 12.34 -17.65
N TYR A 4 16.65 11.96 -16.97
CA TYR A 4 15.30 12.43 -17.24
C TYR A 4 14.96 13.55 -16.28
N THR A 5 14.45 14.67 -16.80
CA THR A 5 14.04 15.81 -16.00
C THR A 5 12.61 16.18 -16.37
N VAL A 6 11.73 16.20 -15.40
CA VAL A 6 10.37 16.73 -15.53
C VAL A 6 10.40 18.20 -15.08
N LYS A 7 9.90 19.09 -15.92
CA LYS A 7 9.81 20.53 -15.61
C LYS A 7 8.36 20.99 -15.71
N ALA A 8 7.95 21.81 -14.76
CA ALA A 8 6.69 22.53 -14.90
C ALA A 8 6.72 23.44 -16.14
N ARG A 9 5.55 23.71 -16.71
CA ARG A 9 5.39 24.54 -17.91
C ARG A 9 6.00 25.93 -17.74
N GLU A 10 6.10 26.44 -16.52
CA GLU A 10 6.66 27.75 -16.17
C GLU A 10 8.12 27.71 -15.67
N GLY A 11 8.84 26.65 -15.91
CA GLY A 11 10.31 26.64 -15.84
C GLY A 11 10.96 26.17 -14.54
N LYS A 12 10.22 25.77 -13.52
CA LYS A 12 10.82 25.10 -12.35
C LYS A 12 11.02 23.60 -12.63
N THR A 13 12.17 23.07 -12.23
CA THR A 13 12.38 21.62 -12.23
C THR A 13 11.55 21.02 -11.09
N GLU A 14 10.67 20.08 -11.40
CA GLU A 14 9.85 19.38 -10.41
C GLU A 14 10.54 18.12 -9.91
N SER A 15 11.15 17.36 -10.82
CA SER A 15 11.86 16.14 -10.48
C SER A 15 12.90 15.79 -11.55
N SER A 16 13.94 15.07 -11.14
CA SER A 16 14.89 14.47 -12.09
C SER A 16 15.30 13.09 -11.62
N TYR A 17 15.50 12.19 -12.56
CA TYR A 17 16.00 10.84 -12.29
C TYR A 17 17.07 10.45 -13.33
N GLN A 18 18.19 9.94 -12.83
CA GLN A 18 19.27 9.48 -13.69
C GLN A 18 19.21 7.95 -13.80
N LEU A 19 18.89 7.45 -14.98
CA LEU A 19 18.95 6.02 -15.25
C LEU A 19 20.38 5.50 -15.09
N PRO A 20 20.61 4.36 -14.41
CA PRO A 20 21.89 3.69 -14.37
C PRO A 20 22.42 3.39 -15.78
N ALA A 21 23.73 3.36 -15.94
CA ALA A 21 24.35 3.11 -17.24
C ALA A 21 24.01 1.73 -17.84
N ASN A 22 23.67 0.78 -16.99
CA ASN A 22 23.30 -0.59 -17.32
C ASN A 22 21.78 -0.85 -17.32
N ALA A 23 20.96 0.18 -17.16
CA ALA A 23 19.51 0.02 -17.23
C ALA A 23 19.11 -0.42 -18.66
N PRO A 24 18.17 -1.35 -18.80
CA PRO A 24 17.59 -1.67 -20.10
C PRO A 24 16.96 -0.42 -20.74
N LEU A 25 17.02 -0.34 -22.06
CA LEU A 25 16.44 0.79 -22.79
C LEU A 25 14.92 0.85 -22.58
N GLY A 26 14.43 2.00 -22.12
CA GLY A 26 13.02 2.32 -22.04
C GLY A 26 12.31 1.96 -20.74
N TYR A 27 12.97 1.29 -19.78
CA TYR A 27 12.37 1.01 -18.45
C TYR A 27 13.41 0.90 -17.34
N LEU A 28 12.96 1.14 -16.12
CA LEU A 28 13.67 0.84 -14.88
C LEU A 28 13.06 -0.44 -14.28
N ASN A 29 13.91 -1.42 -13.99
CA ASN A 29 13.49 -2.63 -13.28
C ASN A 29 13.66 -2.43 -11.78
N ILE A 30 12.56 -2.48 -11.05
CA ILE A 30 12.54 -2.32 -9.59
C ILE A 30 12.21 -3.68 -8.97
N PRO A 31 13.15 -4.31 -8.24
CA PRO A 31 12.88 -5.57 -7.55
C PRO A 31 11.89 -5.33 -6.40
N LEU A 32 10.90 -6.22 -6.29
CA LEU A 32 9.87 -6.16 -5.27
C LEU A 32 9.98 -7.33 -4.30
N ASN A 33 9.64 -7.12 -3.03
CA ASN A 33 9.59 -8.14 -1.99
C ASN A 33 8.15 -8.70 -1.89
N ARG A 34 7.82 -9.66 -2.75
CA ARG A 34 6.49 -10.28 -2.76
C ARG A 34 6.17 -10.88 -1.38
N PRO A 35 4.96 -10.62 -0.81
CA PRO A 35 4.52 -11.30 0.41
C PRO A 35 4.50 -12.83 0.23
N GLU A 36 4.63 -13.55 1.33
CA GLU A 36 4.54 -15.02 1.32
C GLU A 36 3.13 -15.48 0.96
N ASP A 37 3.05 -16.63 0.30
CA ASP A 37 1.78 -17.29 -0.01
C ASP A 37 1.05 -17.67 1.28
N GLY A 38 -0.27 -17.70 1.23
CA GLY A 38 -1.09 -18.01 2.41
C GLY A 38 -2.15 -19.04 2.15
N THR A 39 -2.85 -19.39 3.24
CA THR A 39 -4.00 -20.29 3.20
C THR A 39 -5.15 -19.68 4.00
N THR A 40 -6.33 -19.65 3.42
CA THR A 40 -7.54 -19.15 4.10
C THR A 40 -8.00 -20.10 5.21
N PRO A 41 -8.88 -19.65 6.14
CA PRO A 41 -9.49 -20.53 7.14
C PRO A 41 -10.24 -21.73 6.55
N SER A 42 -10.72 -21.64 5.31
CA SER A 42 -11.37 -22.74 4.59
C SER A 42 -10.39 -23.68 3.85
N GLY A 43 -9.07 -23.45 3.97
CA GLY A 43 -8.05 -24.30 3.36
C GLY A 43 -7.71 -23.95 1.90
N GLN A 44 -8.18 -22.81 1.37
CA GLN A 44 -7.83 -22.35 0.02
C GLN A 44 -6.46 -21.67 0.04
N ASN A 45 -5.53 -22.14 -0.77
CA ASN A 45 -4.23 -21.50 -0.97
C ASN A 45 -4.37 -20.27 -1.88
N TYR A 46 -3.57 -19.25 -1.61
CA TYR A 46 -3.46 -18.05 -2.44
C TYR A 46 -2.02 -17.53 -2.45
N PHE A 47 -1.70 -16.79 -3.50
CA PHE A 47 -0.43 -16.08 -3.67
C PHE A 47 -0.70 -14.59 -3.89
N TYR A 48 0.36 -13.77 -3.83
CA TYR A 48 0.24 -12.33 -4.04
C TYR A 48 0.72 -11.89 -5.41
N ALA A 49 0.02 -10.91 -5.97
CA ALA A 49 0.41 -10.19 -7.17
C ALA A 49 0.41 -8.68 -6.89
N PRO A 50 1.34 -7.90 -7.49
CA PRO A 50 1.27 -6.45 -7.43
C PRO A 50 0.02 -5.97 -8.17
N ASN A 51 -0.63 -4.96 -7.60
CA ASN A 51 -1.86 -4.38 -8.13
C ASN A 51 -1.69 -2.86 -8.31
N ASP A 52 -2.56 -2.04 -7.72
CA ASP A 52 -2.49 -0.58 -7.86
C ASP A 52 -1.21 -0.01 -7.22
N ALA A 53 -0.68 1.03 -7.84
CA ALA A 53 0.43 1.80 -7.31
C ALA A 53 0.18 3.30 -7.43
N SER A 54 0.75 4.06 -6.50
CA SER A 54 0.84 5.50 -6.53
C SER A 54 2.26 5.93 -6.20
N ILE A 55 2.58 7.19 -6.39
CA ILE A 55 3.91 7.75 -6.12
C ILE A 55 3.80 8.98 -5.25
N GLY A 56 4.81 9.23 -4.43
CA GLY A 56 4.97 10.45 -3.64
C GLY A 56 6.38 10.55 -3.11
N ASP A 57 6.84 11.78 -2.89
CA ASP A 57 8.08 12.06 -2.20
C ASP A 57 7.80 11.95 -0.68
N VAL A 58 8.11 10.80 -0.09
CA VAL A 58 7.76 10.52 1.31
C VAL A 58 8.84 10.96 2.30
N ASP A 59 10.04 11.27 1.84
CA ASP A 59 11.14 11.71 2.71
C ASP A 59 11.63 13.15 2.40
N GLY A 60 11.10 13.79 1.37
CA GLY A 60 11.39 15.17 1.01
C GLY A 60 12.72 15.35 0.28
N ASP A 61 13.26 14.28 -0.32
CA ASP A 61 14.54 14.33 -1.04
C ASP A 61 14.41 14.73 -2.53
N GLY A 62 13.17 14.85 -3.02
CA GLY A 62 12.83 15.21 -4.40
C GLY A 62 12.78 14.02 -5.36
N GLU A 63 13.03 12.80 -4.92
CA GLU A 63 12.74 11.57 -5.65
C GLU A 63 11.42 10.99 -5.14
N TYR A 64 10.66 10.35 -6.02
CA TYR A 64 9.39 9.73 -5.62
C TYR A 64 9.60 8.27 -5.22
N GLU A 65 8.97 7.89 -4.12
CA GLU A 65 8.77 6.51 -3.72
C GLU A 65 7.52 5.94 -4.37
N ILE A 66 7.48 4.62 -4.44
CA ILE A 66 6.36 3.85 -4.97
C ILE A 66 5.60 3.23 -3.81
N ILE A 67 4.32 3.60 -3.68
CA ILE A 67 3.38 2.96 -2.78
C ILE A 67 2.61 1.92 -3.59
N LEU A 68 2.78 0.64 -3.24
CA LEU A 68 2.29 -0.50 -4.00
C LEU A 68 1.35 -1.36 -3.16
N LYS A 69 0.17 -1.63 -3.70
CA LYS A 69 -0.78 -2.58 -3.14
C LYS A 69 -0.51 -3.99 -3.66
N TRP A 70 -0.55 -4.96 -2.74
CA TRP A 70 -0.50 -6.39 -3.04
C TRP A 70 -1.87 -7.02 -2.85
N ASP A 71 -2.43 -7.57 -3.92
CA ASP A 71 -3.68 -8.32 -3.85
C ASP A 71 -3.40 -9.82 -3.76
N PRO A 72 -4.12 -10.54 -2.87
CA PRO A 72 -4.12 -11.99 -2.87
C PRO A 72 -4.86 -12.51 -4.13
N SER A 73 -4.40 -13.60 -4.70
CA SER A 73 -4.97 -14.18 -5.93
C SER A 73 -6.43 -14.63 -5.81
N ASN A 74 -6.94 -14.73 -4.58
CA ASN A 74 -8.33 -15.04 -4.27
C ASN A 74 -9.15 -13.79 -3.88
N ALA A 75 -8.69 -12.59 -4.26
CA ALA A 75 -9.41 -11.34 -4.04
C ALA A 75 -10.75 -11.35 -4.78
N HIS A 76 -11.83 -10.97 -4.10
CA HIS A 76 -13.17 -10.81 -4.67
C HIS A 76 -14.07 -10.01 -3.74
N ASP A 77 -15.13 -9.44 -4.29
CA ASP A 77 -16.03 -8.56 -3.56
C ASP A 77 -16.95 -9.31 -2.58
N ASN A 78 -17.53 -8.58 -1.62
CA ASN A 78 -18.49 -9.10 -0.64
C ASN A 78 -19.81 -9.63 -1.26
N SER A 79 -20.01 -9.47 -2.56
CA SER A 79 -21.10 -10.11 -3.30
C SER A 79 -20.89 -11.62 -3.49
N HIS A 80 -19.67 -12.12 -3.29
CA HIS A 80 -19.28 -13.52 -3.44
C HIS A 80 -18.89 -14.14 -2.11
N ASP A 81 -19.21 -15.42 -1.93
CA ASP A 81 -18.78 -16.22 -0.80
C ASP A 81 -17.31 -16.63 -0.93
N GLY A 82 -16.67 -16.87 0.20
CA GLY A 82 -15.29 -17.31 0.34
C GLY A 82 -14.45 -16.31 1.14
N TYR A 83 -13.45 -16.81 1.83
CA TYR A 83 -12.45 -15.97 2.49
C TYR A 83 -11.46 -15.42 1.47
N THR A 84 -10.96 -14.21 1.70
CA THR A 84 -9.82 -13.67 0.96
C THR A 84 -8.56 -13.68 1.81
N GLY A 85 -7.40 -13.63 1.18
CA GLY A 85 -6.16 -13.25 1.86
C GLY A 85 -6.22 -11.79 2.34
N GLU A 86 -5.27 -11.40 3.17
CA GLU A 86 -5.11 -10.01 3.64
C GLU A 86 -4.45 -9.16 2.55
N VAL A 87 -4.75 -7.87 2.51
CA VAL A 87 -4.12 -6.93 1.58
C VAL A 87 -2.92 -6.28 2.24
N TYR A 88 -1.81 -6.19 1.53
CA TYR A 88 -0.65 -5.43 1.97
C TYR A 88 -0.47 -4.17 1.12
N VAL A 89 0.08 -3.14 1.76
CA VAL A 89 0.54 -1.93 1.08
C VAL A 89 2.00 -1.69 1.48
N ASP A 90 2.85 -1.60 0.47
CA ASP A 90 4.30 -1.41 0.63
C ASP A 90 4.74 -0.04 0.13
N CYS A 91 5.82 0.47 0.70
CA CYS A 91 6.54 1.60 0.14
C CYS A 91 7.95 1.20 -0.29
N TYR A 92 8.32 1.52 -1.52
CA TYR A 92 9.61 1.21 -2.11
C TYR A 92 10.31 2.46 -2.63
N LYS A 93 11.62 2.53 -2.40
CA LYS A 93 12.49 3.41 -3.18
C LYS A 93 12.67 2.85 -4.60
N LEU A 94 13.03 3.70 -5.55
CA LEU A 94 13.32 3.29 -6.94
C LEU A 94 14.47 2.26 -7.03
N SER A 95 15.31 2.15 -6.00
CA SER A 95 16.33 1.11 -5.88
C SER A 95 15.77 -0.29 -5.57
N GLY A 96 14.49 -0.41 -5.27
CA GLY A 96 13.84 -1.63 -4.77
C GLY A 96 13.95 -1.84 -3.26
N LYS A 97 14.50 -0.86 -2.53
CA LYS A 97 14.52 -0.93 -1.06
C LYS A 97 13.12 -0.77 -0.52
N LEU A 98 12.61 -1.79 0.16
CA LEU A 98 11.37 -1.71 0.94
C LEU A 98 11.62 -0.81 2.16
N LEU A 99 10.79 0.22 2.33
CA LEU A 99 10.82 1.11 3.49
C LEU A 99 9.92 0.55 4.60
N TRP A 100 8.69 0.19 4.25
CA TRP A 100 7.71 -0.37 5.19
C TRP A 100 6.67 -1.21 4.45
N ARG A 101 5.95 -2.02 5.23
CA ARG A 101 4.77 -2.80 4.82
C ARG A 101 3.66 -2.60 5.83
N ILE A 102 2.49 -2.19 5.38
CA ILE A 102 1.25 -2.15 6.15
C ILE A 102 0.44 -3.40 5.81
N ASN A 103 -0.07 -4.09 6.84
CA ASN A 103 -1.02 -5.19 6.67
C ASN A 103 -2.42 -4.67 7.01
N LEU A 104 -3.34 -4.63 6.06
CA LEU A 104 -4.71 -4.17 6.29
C LEU A 104 -5.53 -5.13 7.17
N GLY A 105 -5.05 -6.36 7.36
CA GLY A 105 -5.64 -7.33 8.27
C GLY A 105 -6.90 -8.02 7.72
N ARG A 106 -7.41 -8.94 8.55
CA ARG A 106 -8.53 -9.82 8.19
C ARG A 106 -9.88 -9.12 8.05
N ASN A 107 -10.02 -7.92 8.62
CA ASN A 107 -11.26 -7.15 8.64
C ASN A 107 -11.38 -6.15 7.48
N ILE A 108 -10.41 -6.13 6.57
CA ILE A 108 -10.50 -5.47 5.27
C ILE A 108 -10.62 -6.55 4.18
N ARG A 109 -11.71 -6.52 3.43
CA ARG A 109 -11.93 -7.44 2.32
C ARG A 109 -10.96 -7.16 1.18
N ALA A 110 -10.27 -8.17 0.67
CA ALA A 110 -9.51 -8.04 -0.56
C ALA A 110 -10.46 -8.11 -1.77
N GLY A 111 -10.71 -6.97 -2.36
CA GLY A 111 -11.57 -6.82 -3.54
C GLY A 111 -11.32 -5.46 -4.18
N ALA A 112 -11.68 -5.33 -5.45
CA ALA A 112 -11.35 -4.16 -6.27
C ALA A 112 -11.86 -2.82 -5.72
N HIS A 113 -12.90 -2.84 -4.87
CA HIS A 113 -13.58 -1.63 -4.41
C HIS A 113 -13.28 -1.26 -2.93
N TYR A 114 -12.41 -2.00 -2.21
CA TYR A 114 -12.29 -1.82 -0.76
C TYR A 114 -10.95 -1.26 -0.29
N THR A 115 -9.96 -1.21 -1.15
CA THR A 115 -8.57 -0.94 -0.78
C THR A 115 -7.93 0.16 -1.62
N GLN A 116 -8.71 1.20 -1.95
CA GLN A 116 -8.19 2.43 -2.55
C GLN A 116 -7.35 3.18 -1.53
N PHE A 117 -6.34 3.88 -2.02
CA PHE A 117 -5.49 4.73 -1.20
C PHE A 117 -5.08 5.99 -1.97
N MET A 118 -4.72 7.02 -1.22
CA MET A 118 -4.22 8.29 -1.75
C MET A 118 -2.83 8.56 -1.20
N VAL A 119 -1.98 9.15 -2.03
CA VAL A 119 -0.62 9.56 -1.67
C VAL A 119 -0.48 11.02 -2.04
N PHE A 120 -0.27 11.87 -1.06
CA PHE A 120 -0.14 13.32 -1.26
C PHE A 120 0.45 13.98 -0.01
N ASP A 121 1.05 15.14 -0.15
CA ASP A 121 1.45 16.01 0.97
C ASP A 121 0.18 16.71 1.48
N PHE A 122 -0.48 16.12 2.48
CA PHE A 122 -1.77 16.61 2.99
C PHE A 122 -1.62 17.73 4.01
N ASP A 123 -0.48 17.84 4.68
CA ASP A 123 -0.25 18.89 5.69
C ASP A 123 0.65 20.03 5.21
N GLY A 124 1.25 19.91 4.02
CA GLY A 124 2.05 20.93 3.37
C GLY A 124 3.48 21.02 3.89
N ASP A 125 4.02 19.94 4.49
CA ASP A 125 5.37 19.91 5.04
C ASP A 125 6.44 19.55 3.99
N GLY A 126 6.03 19.21 2.77
CA GLY A 126 6.88 18.82 1.64
C GLY A 126 7.15 17.32 1.57
N LYS A 127 6.46 16.50 2.36
CA LYS A 127 6.51 15.03 2.32
C LYS A 127 5.11 14.47 2.13
N ALA A 128 5.04 13.36 1.42
CA ALA A 128 3.74 12.75 1.15
C ALA A 128 3.35 11.80 2.29
N GLU A 129 2.08 11.86 2.69
CA GLU A 129 1.38 10.88 3.51
C GLU A 129 0.66 9.87 2.63
N VAL A 130 0.24 8.77 3.28
CA VAL A 130 -0.64 7.77 2.68
C VAL A 130 -1.94 7.72 3.46
N VAL A 131 -3.06 7.83 2.74
CA VAL A 131 -4.40 7.80 3.35
C VAL A 131 -5.20 6.64 2.78
N MET A 132 -5.75 5.80 3.66
CA MET A 132 -6.57 4.66 3.23
C MET A 132 -7.56 4.23 4.30
N LYS A 133 -8.52 3.43 3.89
CA LYS A 133 -9.42 2.73 4.78
C LYS A 133 -8.67 1.65 5.55
N THR A 134 -8.93 1.60 6.87
CA THR A 134 -8.44 0.56 7.78
C THR A 134 -9.58 0.01 8.63
N ALA A 135 -9.31 -1.03 9.40
CA ALA A 135 -10.24 -1.64 10.36
C ALA A 135 -9.47 -2.14 11.58
N ASP A 136 -10.21 -2.68 12.55
CA ASP A 136 -9.61 -3.41 13.66
C ASP A 136 -8.67 -4.51 13.17
N GLY A 137 -7.48 -4.58 13.76
CA GLY A 137 -6.46 -5.56 13.40
C GLY A 137 -5.56 -5.15 12.23
N THR A 138 -5.73 -3.96 11.64
CA THR A 138 -4.73 -3.41 10.71
C THR A 138 -3.40 -3.18 11.44
N VAL A 139 -2.30 -3.60 10.85
CA VAL A 139 -0.94 -3.43 11.39
C VAL A 139 -0.21 -2.39 10.54
N ASP A 140 0.25 -1.31 11.18
CA ASP A 140 0.96 -0.23 10.50
C ASP A 140 2.40 -0.60 10.13
N GLY A 141 3.11 0.29 9.44
CA GLY A 141 4.50 0.06 8.99
C GLY A 141 5.52 -0.07 10.11
N THR A 142 5.16 0.27 11.35
CA THR A 142 6.01 0.12 12.55
C THR A 142 5.65 -1.11 13.40
N GLY A 143 4.61 -1.85 12.99
CA GLY A 143 4.12 -3.03 13.69
C GLY A 143 3.07 -2.75 14.77
N LYS A 144 2.55 -1.52 14.88
CA LYS A 144 1.45 -1.19 15.80
C LYS A 144 0.11 -1.61 15.21
N VAL A 145 -0.77 -2.12 16.05
CA VAL A 145 -2.12 -2.53 15.65
C VAL A 145 -3.09 -1.35 15.82
N ILE A 146 -3.92 -1.12 14.81
CA ILE A 146 -5.03 -0.18 14.86
C ILE A 146 -6.25 -0.93 15.40
N GLY A 147 -6.91 -0.34 16.42
CA GLY A 147 -8.10 -0.90 17.03
C GLY A 147 -7.87 -2.22 17.77
N ASP A 148 -8.84 -3.14 17.69
CA ASP A 148 -8.80 -4.42 18.37
C ASP A 148 -8.09 -5.50 17.52
N ALA A 149 -6.93 -5.95 17.97
CA ALA A 149 -6.14 -7.01 17.31
C ALA A 149 -6.86 -8.38 17.27
N GLN A 150 -7.82 -8.62 18.15
CA GLN A 150 -8.54 -9.90 18.24
C GLN A 150 -9.85 -9.92 17.45
N ALA A 151 -10.31 -8.77 16.98
CA ALA A 151 -11.56 -8.68 16.23
C ALA A 151 -11.53 -9.50 14.94
N ASP A 152 -12.62 -10.18 14.63
CA ASP A 152 -12.85 -10.88 13.38
C ASP A 152 -14.32 -10.71 12.98
N TYR A 153 -14.57 -9.87 12.00
CA TYR A 153 -15.91 -9.54 11.51
C TYR A 153 -16.34 -10.38 10.29
N ARG A 154 -15.50 -11.33 9.90
CA ARG A 154 -15.82 -12.26 8.80
C ARG A 154 -16.92 -13.22 9.26
N ASN A 155 -17.99 -13.31 8.48
CA ASN A 155 -19.04 -14.29 8.71
C ASN A 155 -18.62 -15.70 8.22
N GLU A 156 -19.50 -16.69 8.38
CA GLU A 156 -19.25 -18.09 7.96
C GLU A 156 -18.97 -18.22 6.44
N GLN A 157 -19.47 -17.28 5.63
CA GLN A 157 -19.23 -17.20 4.21
C GLN A 157 -17.96 -16.42 3.86
N GLY A 158 -17.19 -15.95 4.87
CA GLY A 158 -15.98 -15.17 4.68
C GLY A 158 -16.22 -13.72 4.26
N ARG A 159 -17.46 -13.24 4.28
CA ARG A 159 -17.82 -11.85 3.95
C ARG A 159 -17.62 -10.95 5.18
N ILE A 160 -17.30 -9.68 4.95
CA ILE A 160 -17.20 -8.64 5.98
C ILE A 160 -18.34 -7.65 5.73
N LEU A 161 -19.39 -7.74 6.55
CA LEU A 161 -20.62 -6.97 6.38
C LEU A 161 -20.91 -6.07 7.60
N THR A 162 -20.09 -6.15 8.63
CA THR A 162 -20.18 -5.39 9.88
C THR A 162 -18.81 -5.07 10.42
N GLY A 163 -18.72 -4.26 11.45
CA GLY A 163 -17.47 -3.83 12.08
C GLY A 163 -17.19 -2.36 11.78
N PRO A 164 -16.28 -1.73 12.53
CA PRO A 164 -15.88 -0.36 12.29
C PRO A 164 -15.00 -0.28 11.04
N GLU A 165 -15.18 0.77 10.26
CA GLU A 165 -14.27 1.17 9.21
C GLU A 165 -13.66 2.52 9.58
N TYR A 166 -12.35 2.62 9.52
CA TYR A 166 -11.61 3.83 9.85
C TYR A 166 -11.02 4.46 8.59
N LEU A 167 -10.84 5.77 8.62
CA LEU A 167 -9.93 6.48 7.72
C LEU A 167 -8.63 6.74 8.49
N THR A 168 -7.52 6.24 7.99
CA THR A 168 -6.21 6.42 8.64
C THR A 168 -5.25 7.16 7.71
N VAL A 169 -4.57 8.16 8.28
CA VAL A 169 -3.44 8.87 7.67
C VAL A 169 -2.16 8.24 8.22
N PHE A 170 -1.28 7.82 7.33
CA PHE A 170 0.01 7.23 7.66
C PHE A 170 1.15 8.16 7.25
N ASN A 171 2.17 8.24 8.07
CA ASN A 171 3.42 8.86 7.71
C ASN A 171 4.04 8.14 6.50
N GLY A 172 4.31 8.86 5.43
CA GLY A 172 4.79 8.25 4.19
C GLY A 172 6.17 7.60 4.29
N LEU A 173 7.04 8.14 5.15
CA LEU A 173 8.40 7.61 5.31
C LEU A 173 8.45 6.33 6.16
N THR A 174 7.60 6.24 7.20
CA THR A 174 7.66 5.16 8.20
C THR A 174 6.52 4.17 8.12
N GLY A 175 5.41 4.54 7.47
CA GLY A 175 4.16 3.79 7.50
C GLY A 175 3.45 3.80 8.85
N GLU A 176 3.90 4.64 9.82
CA GLU A 176 3.26 4.78 11.14
C GLU A 176 1.90 5.45 11.00
N ALA A 177 0.87 4.93 11.67
CA ALA A 177 -0.44 5.57 11.75
C ALA A 177 -0.36 6.88 12.56
N MET A 178 -0.58 8.01 11.91
CA MET A 178 -0.56 9.36 12.52
C MET A 178 -1.91 9.72 13.11
N GLN A 179 -2.97 9.51 12.35
CA GLN A 179 -4.34 9.85 12.71
C GLN A 179 -5.29 8.77 12.20
N THR A 180 -6.19 8.32 13.08
CA THR A 180 -7.26 7.37 12.73
C THR A 180 -8.59 7.93 13.21
N CYS A 181 -9.59 7.96 12.35
CA CYS A 181 -10.96 8.38 12.69
C CYS A 181 -12.00 7.42 12.11
N LEU A 182 -13.13 7.31 12.82
CA LEU A 182 -14.31 6.51 12.46
C LEU A 182 -15.17 7.28 11.46
#